data_21836460dc5aeb3443478b368d64383f
#
_entry.id   21836460dc5aeb3443478b368d64383f
#
_cell.length_a   1.000
_cell.length_b   1.000
_cell.length_c   1.000
_cell.angle_alpha   90.00
_cell.angle_beta   90.00
_cell.angle_gamma   90.00
#
_symmetry.space_group_name_H-M   'P 1'
#
loop_
_entity.id
_entity.type
_entity.pdbx_description
1 polymer ?
#
loop_
_entity_poly.entity_id
_entity_poly.type
_entity_poly.pdbx_seq_one_letter_code
_entity_poly.pdbx_strand_id
1 'polypeptide(L)'
;MDGIKVVVDDALVTHVDVDLDMLGHGAIETLQRQYAREPDLFQKKLSEAENDSLERLLDRQLILHEFKSLKVPETMLDSAVDGEIQQEIQSRYMDRMTLQKTLQAEGITIEAHRKQIRERIIISFLSHKNVSSEVIISPHKVEAFYMAHTNDFKMQDEVKLRMIVLTNTPSLEAPQPRKLAEEILAKLKEGTEFGQLAAVYSQVPQRREKGEWSERAILRKEIADAAFKLKAGEYSDVIETSDGCYIILVEDIKSSHMKSLGEVRDQIEGTLKLEEHARLEKQWLAKLKKKTFVRYF
;
A
#
# COMPACT_ATOMS: atom_id res chain seq x y z
N MET A 1 10.57 -31.24 -20.38
CA MET A 1 11.79 -30.50 -20.74
C MET A 1 11.56 -29.07 -20.35
N ASP A 2 12.46 -28.55 -19.55
CA ASP A 2 12.40 -27.16 -19.12
C ASP A 2 12.74 -26.27 -20.33
N GLY A 3 11.72 -25.60 -20.88
CA GLY A 3 11.88 -24.79 -22.08
C GLY A 3 12.62 -23.49 -21.76
N ILE A 4 13.59 -23.12 -22.59
CA ILE A 4 14.28 -21.84 -22.51
C ILE A 4 13.31 -20.75 -22.98
N LYS A 5 13.17 -19.67 -22.19
CA LYS A 5 12.42 -18.47 -22.61
C LYS A 5 13.32 -17.38 -23.16
N VAL A 6 14.47 -17.18 -22.53
CA VAL A 6 15.42 -16.13 -22.94
C VAL A 6 16.85 -16.59 -22.70
N VAL A 7 17.75 -16.23 -23.62
CA VAL A 7 19.20 -16.34 -23.48
C VAL A 7 19.79 -14.94 -23.40
N VAL A 8 20.62 -14.71 -22.38
CA VAL A 8 21.35 -13.46 -22.16
C VAL A 8 22.83 -13.83 -22.13
N ASP A 9 23.49 -13.70 -23.26
CA ASP A 9 24.86 -14.13 -23.48
C ASP A 9 25.07 -15.62 -23.12
N ASP A 10 25.71 -15.93 -21.99
CA ASP A 10 25.94 -17.26 -21.44
C ASP A 10 24.89 -17.71 -20.41
N ALA A 11 23.97 -16.82 -20.03
CA ALA A 11 22.94 -17.10 -19.04
C ALA A 11 21.60 -17.49 -19.69
N LEU A 12 20.92 -18.44 -19.07
CA LEU A 12 19.61 -18.94 -19.51
C LEU A 12 18.55 -18.52 -18.51
N VAL A 13 17.39 -18.12 -19.02
CA VAL A 13 16.15 -17.96 -18.24
C VAL A 13 15.14 -18.96 -18.78
N THR A 14 14.65 -19.83 -17.92
CA THR A 14 13.75 -20.93 -18.26
C THR A 14 12.32 -20.65 -17.82
N HIS A 15 11.36 -21.50 -18.23
CA HIS A 15 9.99 -21.44 -17.71
C HIS A 15 9.95 -21.65 -16.20
N VAL A 16 10.75 -22.58 -15.66
CA VAL A 16 10.82 -22.84 -14.22
C VAL A 16 11.32 -21.63 -13.45
N ASP A 17 12.29 -20.88 -14.00
CA ASP A 17 12.76 -19.64 -13.35
C ASP A 17 11.65 -18.60 -13.24
N VAL A 18 10.82 -18.45 -14.28
CA VAL A 18 9.66 -17.55 -14.28
C VAL A 18 8.62 -17.99 -13.25
N ASP A 19 8.29 -19.29 -13.22
CA ASP A 19 7.32 -19.85 -12.27
C ASP A 19 7.80 -19.66 -10.83
N LEU A 20 9.08 -19.90 -10.56
CA LEU A 20 9.68 -19.71 -9.23
C LEU A 20 9.68 -18.22 -8.81
N ASP A 21 9.97 -17.30 -9.74
CA ASP A 21 9.91 -15.86 -9.47
C ASP A 21 8.48 -15.42 -9.13
N MET A 22 7.49 -15.91 -9.89
CA MET A 22 6.08 -15.61 -9.65
C MET A 22 5.58 -16.18 -8.32
N LEU A 23 6.00 -17.39 -7.96
CA LEU A 23 5.70 -18.01 -6.66
C LEU A 23 6.33 -17.23 -5.51
N GLY A 24 7.61 -16.86 -5.63
CA GLY A 24 8.34 -16.11 -4.63
C GLY A 24 7.72 -14.72 -4.32
N HIS A 25 7.05 -14.13 -5.29
CA HIS A 25 6.34 -12.86 -5.13
C HIS A 25 4.85 -13.03 -4.78
N GLY A 26 4.33 -14.25 -4.63
CA GLY A 26 2.91 -14.52 -4.34
C GLY A 26 1.96 -14.04 -5.45
N ALA A 27 2.46 -13.86 -6.67
CA ALA A 27 1.68 -13.31 -7.79
C ALA A 27 0.52 -14.24 -8.17
N ILE A 28 0.77 -15.54 -8.25
CA ILE A 28 -0.25 -16.54 -8.62
C ILE A 28 -1.38 -16.57 -7.61
N GLU A 29 -1.07 -16.63 -6.31
CA GLU A 29 -2.06 -16.65 -5.22
C GLU A 29 -2.89 -15.36 -5.18
N THR A 30 -2.25 -14.23 -5.43
CA THR A 30 -2.93 -12.93 -5.49
C THR A 30 -3.91 -12.88 -6.65
N LEU A 31 -3.48 -13.31 -7.85
CA LEU A 31 -4.34 -13.38 -9.02
C LEU A 31 -5.50 -14.36 -8.85
N GLN A 32 -5.25 -15.55 -8.28
CA GLN A 32 -6.29 -16.52 -7.99
C GLN A 32 -7.35 -15.96 -7.05
N ARG A 33 -6.93 -15.23 -6.01
CA ARG A 33 -7.85 -14.61 -5.04
C ARG A 33 -8.67 -13.50 -5.68
N GLN A 34 -8.06 -12.70 -6.55
CA GLN A 34 -8.67 -11.51 -7.15
C GLN A 34 -9.62 -11.86 -8.30
N TYR A 35 -9.26 -12.86 -9.12
CA TYR A 35 -9.97 -13.21 -10.35
C TYR A 35 -10.59 -14.62 -10.34
N ALA A 36 -10.86 -15.17 -9.15
CA ALA A 36 -11.41 -16.53 -8.97
C ALA A 36 -12.72 -16.79 -9.77
N ARG A 37 -13.50 -15.76 -10.06
CA ARG A 37 -14.78 -15.84 -10.76
C ARG A 37 -14.73 -15.44 -12.23
N GLU A 38 -13.55 -15.05 -12.73
CA GLU A 38 -13.35 -14.50 -14.07
C GLU A 38 -12.18 -15.22 -14.78
N PRO A 39 -12.39 -16.47 -15.29
CA PRO A 39 -11.30 -17.30 -15.82
C PRO A 39 -10.52 -16.65 -16.97
N ASP A 40 -11.20 -15.98 -17.90
CA ASP A 40 -10.55 -15.36 -19.05
C ASP A 40 -9.67 -14.17 -18.61
N LEU A 41 -10.14 -13.38 -17.64
CA LEU A 41 -9.37 -12.27 -17.09
C LEU A 41 -8.20 -12.80 -16.26
N PHE A 42 -8.39 -13.90 -15.52
CA PHE A 42 -7.31 -14.58 -14.81
C PHE A 42 -6.18 -14.99 -15.76
N GLN A 43 -6.50 -15.67 -16.88
CA GLN A 43 -5.51 -16.11 -17.85
C GLN A 43 -4.75 -14.93 -18.48
N LYS A 44 -5.47 -13.87 -18.81
CA LYS A 44 -4.84 -12.64 -19.31
C LYS A 44 -3.87 -12.04 -18.28
N LYS A 45 -4.30 -11.91 -17.02
CA LYS A 45 -3.48 -11.36 -15.95
C LYS A 45 -2.30 -12.26 -15.58
N LEU A 46 -2.47 -13.56 -15.67
CA LEU A 46 -1.39 -14.54 -15.50
C LEU A 46 -0.31 -14.34 -16.59
N SER A 47 -0.71 -14.24 -17.86
CA SER A 47 0.24 -13.98 -18.94
C SER A 47 0.96 -12.63 -18.83
N GLU A 48 0.26 -11.58 -18.36
CA GLU A 48 0.89 -10.29 -18.05
C GLU A 48 1.94 -10.46 -16.94
N ALA A 49 1.62 -11.17 -15.85
CA ALA A 49 2.54 -11.42 -14.74
C ALA A 49 3.74 -12.29 -15.14
N GLU A 50 3.54 -13.30 -16.01
CA GLU A 50 4.64 -14.09 -16.59
C GLU A 50 5.61 -13.23 -17.40
N ASN A 51 5.10 -12.32 -18.23
CA ASN A 51 5.92 -11.40 -19.01
C ASN A 51 6.70 -10.42 -18.09
N ASP A 52 6.05 -9.89 -17.06
CA ASP A 52 6.69 -9.01 -16.08
C ASP A 52 7.80 -9.75 -15.31
N SER A 53 7.56 -11.02 -14.94
CA SER A 53 8.56 -11.87 -14.30
C SER A 53 9.75 -12.14 -15.23
N LEU A 54 9.48 -12.47 -16.51
CA LEU A 54 10.51 -12.69 -17.51
C LEU A 54 11.39 -11.44 -17.72
N GLU A 55 10.80 -10.25 -17.83
CA GLU A 55 11.55 -9.00 -17.98
C GLU A 55 12.39 -8.71 -16.70
N ARG A 56 11.88 -8.94 -15.50
CA ARG A 56 12.68 -8.82 -14.25
C ARG A 56 13.88 -9.76 -14.22
N LEU A 57 13.69 -11.03 -14.62
CA LEU A 57 14.77 -12.01 -14.70
C LEU A 57 15.80 -11.65 -15.78
N LEU A 58 15.33 -11.16 -16.93
CA LEU A 58 16.19 -10.63 -17.98
C LEU A 58 17.03 -9.45 -17.47
N ASP A 59 16.41 -8.46 -16.85
CA ASP A 59 17.09 -7.28 -16.31
C ASP A 59 18.14 -7.68 -15.26
N ARG A 60 17.80 -8.64 -14.40
CA ARG A 60 18.75 -9.24 -13.45
C ARG A 60 19.98 -9.84 -14.14
N GLN A 61 19.78 -10.62 -15.20
CA GLN A 61 20.89 -11.23 -15.95
C GLN A 61 21.73 -10.17 -16.67
N LEU A 62 21.12 -9.14 -17.24
CA LEU A 62 21.82 -8.01 -17.86
C LEU A 62 22.73 -7.29 -16.86
N ILE A 63 22.25 -7.03 -15.64
CA ILE A 63 23.01 -6.38 -14.58
C ILE A 63 24.18 -7.27 -14.13
N LEU A 64 23.94 -8.56 -13.93
CA LEU A 64 24.97 -9.52 -13.53
C LEU A 64 26.06 -9.67 -14.61
N HIS A 65 25.67 -9.66 -15.89
CA HIS A 65 26.58 -9.67 -17.01
C HIS A 65 27.45 -8.40 -17.05
N GLU A 66 26.85 -7.21 -16.92
CA GLU A 66 27.59 -5.94 -16.84
C GLU A 66 28.62 -5.95 -15.70
N PHE A 67 28.26 -6.52 -14.53
CA PHE A 67 29.18 -6.62 -13.39
C PHE A 67 30.41 -7.46 -13.71
N LYS A 68 30.29 -8.58 -14.45
CA LYS A 68 31.43 -9.40 -14.87
C LYS A 68 32.48 -8.59 -15.63
N SER A 69 32.02 -7.58 -16.41
CA SER A 69 32.93 -6.70 -17.18
C SER A 69 33.77 -5.75 -16.32
N LEU A 70 33.34 -5.46 -15.10
CA LEU A 70 33.99 -4.51 -14.21
C LEU A 70 35.23 -5.06 -13.49
N LYS A 71 35.51 -6.37 -13.61
CA LYS A 71 36.68 -7.05 -12.99
C LYS A 71 36.87 -6.72 -11.51
N VAL A 72 35.79 -6.63 -10.75
CA VAL A 72 35.84 -6.41 -9.30
C VAL A 72 36.49 -7.66 -8.66
N PRO A 73 37.47 -7.50 -7.72
CA PRO A 73 38.06 -8.64 -7.03
C PRO A 73 37.03 -9.48 -6.28
N GLU A 74 37.05 -10.81 -6.50
CA GLU A 74 36.10 -11.71 -5.83
C GLU A 74 36.20 -11.64 -4.30
N THR A 75 37.41 -11.48 -3.76
CA THR A 75 37.61 -11.33 -2.31
C THR A 75 36.86 -10.17 -1.69
N MET A 76 36.71 -9.08 -2.43
CA MET A 76 35.94 -7.90 -1.95
C MET A 76 34.45 -8.20 -1.91
N LEU A 77 33.93 -8.91 -2.91
CA LEU A 77 32.55 -9.32 -2.96
C LEU A 77 32.21 -10.38 -1.92
N ASP A 78 33.10 -11.35 -1.71
CA ASP A 78 32.94 -12.38 -0.67
C ASP A 78 32.89 -11.77 0.74
N SER A 79 33.76 -10.79 1.01
CA SER A 79 33.73 -10.06 2.29
C SER A 79 32.41 -9.32 2.50
N ALA A 80 31.86 -8.71 1.45
CA ALA A 80 30.56 -8.04 1.51
C ALA A 80 29.40 -9.04 1.76
N VAL A 81 29.44 -10.20 1.10
CA VAL A 81 28.47 -11.29 1.31
C VAL A 81 28.53 -11.82 2.74
N ASP A 82 29.73 -12.04 3.27
CA ASP A 82 29.90 -12.51 4.65
C ASP A 82 29.40 -11.47 5.65
N GLY A 83 29.66 -10.19 5.41
CA GLY A 83 29.14 -9.09 6.22
C GLY A 83 27.62 -9.06 6.25
N GLU A 84 26.97 -9.18 5.10
CA GLU A 84 25.51 -9.19 4.98
C GLU A 84 24.89 -10.40 5.72
N ILE A 85 25.49 -11.59 5.58
CA ILE A 85 25.06 -12.80 6.31
C ILE A 85 25.18 -12.60 7.82
N GLN A 86 26.28 -12.01 8.28
CA GLN A 86 26.46 -11.72 9.71
C GLN A 86 25.41 -10.74 10.22
N GLN A 87 25.10 -9.70 9.46
CA GLN A 87 24.06 -8.75 9.79
C GLN A 87 22.67 -9.41 9.82
N GLU A 88 22.39 -10.29 8.86
CA GLU A 88 21.15 -11.06 8.82
C GLU A 88 21.00 -11.97 10.03
N ILE A 89 22.08 -12.68 10.43
CA ILE A 89 22.10 -13.51 11.64
C ILE A 89 21.79 -12.67 12.87
N GLN A 90 22.46 -11.53 13.03
CA GLN A 90 22.28 -10.67 14.21
C GLN A 90 20.87 -10.06 14.29
N SER A 91 20.28 -9.73 13.15
CA SER A 91 18.98 -9.04 13.11
C SER A 91 17.76 -9.96 13.12
N ARG A 92 17.90 -11.23 12.61
CA ARG A 92 16.74 -12.11 12.37
C ARG A 92 16.85 -13.49 13.01
N TYR A 93 18.05 -14.05 13.13
CA TYR A 93 18.20 -15.49 13.42
C TYR A 93 18.89 -15.83 14.74
N MET A 94 19.30 -14.85 15.53
CA MET A 94 20.06 -15.03 16.79
C MET A 94 21.41 -15.71 16.60
N ASP A 95 21.52 -16.80 15.82
CA ASP A 95 22.74 -17.52 15.53
C ASP A 95 22.75 -18.18 14.14
N ARG A 96 23.95 -18.64 13.72
CA ARG A 96 24.16 -19.29 12.42
C ARG A 96 23.43 -20.63 12.28
N MET A 97 23.23 -21.37 13.38
CA MET A 97 22.54 -22.66 13.35
C MET A 97 21.04 -22.46 13.06
N THR A 98 20.46 -21.42 13.62
CA THR A 98 19.06 -21.06 13.38
C THR A 98 18.85 -20.65 11.92
N LEU A 99 19.73 -19.83 11.34
CA LEU A 99 19.72 -19.53 9.91
C LEU A 99 19.78 -20.81 9.07
N GLN A 100 20.74 -21.71 9.37
CA GLN A 100 20.91 -22.93 8.59
C GLN A 100 19.69 -23.86 8.67
N LYS A 101 19.06 -24.00 9.83
CA LYS A 101 17.82 -24.79 10.00
C LYS A 101 16.65 -24.18 9.23
N THR A 102 16.52 -22.86 9.25
CA THR A 102 15.46 -22.17 8.50
C THR A 102 15.62 -22.39 7.01
N LEU A 103 16.82 -22.15 6.46
CA LEU A 103 17.13 -22.40 5.07
C LEU A 103 16.84 -23.86 4.66
N GLN A 104 17.25 -24.81 5.50
CA GLN A 104 17.00 -26.23 5.26
C GLN A 104 15.49 -26.56 5.24
N ALA A 105 14.70 -25.94 6.11
CA ALA A 105 13.25 -26.09 6.13
C ALA A 105 12.59 -25.53 4.87
N GLU A 106 13.19 -24.48 4.27
CA GLU A 106 12.77 -23.88 3.01
C GLU A 106 13.35 -24.59 1.77
N GLY A 107 14.16 -25.66 1.97
CA GLY A 107 14.81 -26.38 0.87
C GLY A 107 15.97 -25.61 0.19
N ILE A 108 16.51 -24.58 0.85
CA ILE A 108 17.57 -23.72 0.33
C ILE A 108 18.91 -24.13 0.95
N THR A 109 19.92 -24.35 0.10
CA THR A 109 21.28 -24.58 0.60
C THR A 109 21.94 -23.27 1.01
N ILE A 110 22.94 -23.34 1.91
CA ILE A 110 23.70 -22.15 2.33
C ILE A 110 24.45 -21.52 1.14
N GLU A 111 24.91 -22.32 0.18
CA GLU A 111 25.56 -21.86 -1.04
C GLU A 111 24.59 -21.12 -1.94
N ALA A 112 23.35 -21.64 -2.10
CA ALA A 112 22.30 -20.97 -2.86
C ALA A 112 21.92 -19.63 -2.21
N HIS A 113 21.80 -19.59 -0.88
CA HIS A 113 21.56 -18.37 -0.14
C HIS A 113 22.68 -17.34 -0.32
N ARG A 114 23.94 -17.77 -0.19
CA ARG A 114 25.12 -16.92 -0.47
C ARG A 114 25.10 -16.36 -1.88
N LYS A 115 24.75 -17.18 -2.87
CA LYS A 115 24.60 -16.73 -4.27
C LYS A 115 23.51 -15.67 -4.41
N GLN A 116 22.37 -15.85 -3.77
CA GLN A 116 21.28 -14.86 -3.79
C GLN A 116 21.71 -13.51 -3.17
N ILE A 117 22.41 -13.55 -2.04
CA ILE A 117 22.96 -12.36 -1.39
C ILE A 117 23.98 -11.68 -2.31
N ARG A 118 24.90 -12.45 -2.91
CA ARG A 118 25.90 -11.93 -3.85
C ARG A 118 25.23 -11.20 -5.02
N GLU A 119 24.23 -11.78 -5.64
CA GLU A 119 23.52 -11.19 -6.75
C GLU A 119 22.76 -9.91 -6.32
N ARG A 120 22.13 -9.92 -5.15
CA ARG A 120 21.46 -8.73 -4.57
C ARG A 120 22.46 -7.59 -4.35
N ILE A 121 23.64 -7.87 -3.80
CA ILE A 121 24.70 -6.87 -3.60
C ILE A 121 25.16 -6.28 -4.93
N ILE A 122 25.39 -7.12 -5.94
CA ILE A 122 25.80 -6.69 -7.29
C ILE A 122 24.74 -5.79 -7.91
N ILE A 123 23.49 -6.20 -7.87
CA ILE A 123 22.36 -5.42 -8.44
C ILE A 123 22.25 -4.07 -7.73
N SER A 124 22.23 -4.08 -6.40
CA SER A 124 22.16 -2.84 -5.60
C SER A 124 23.33 -1.90 -5.89
N PHE A 125 24.55 -2.42 -5.96
CA PHE A 125 25.75 -1.63 -6.27
C PHE A 125 25.66 -0.98 -7.65
N LEU A 126 25.30 -1.75 -8.68
CA LEU A 126 25.23 -1.24 -10.05
C LEU A 126 24.04 -0.30 -10.26
N SER A 127 22.89 -0.58 -9.66
CA SER A 127 21.74 0.32 -9.69
C SER A 127 22.12 1.65 -9.03
N HIS A 128 22.71 1.63 -7.85
CA HIS A 128 23.15 2.85 -7.16
C HIS A 128 24.21 3.64 -7.95
N LYS A 129 25.14 2.94 -8.60
CA LYS A 129 26.20 3.58 -9.42
C LYS A 129 25.66 4.22 -10.69
N ASN A 130 24.68 3.60 -11.36
CA ASN A 130 24.22 4.02 -12.68
C ASN A 130 22.90 4.82 -12.66
N VAL A 131 22.11 4.64 -11.60
CA VAL A 131 20.90 5.40 -11.35
C VAL A 131 21.20 6.34 -10.18
N SER A 132 21.38 7.62 -10.46
CA SER A 132 21.76 8.60 -9.44
C SER A 132 20.80 8.60 -8.25
N SER A 133 21.33 8.42 -7.05
CA SER A 133 20.56 8.56 -5.81
C SER A 133 20.16 10.02 -5.52
N GLU A 134 20.87 10.96 -6.10
CA GLU A 134 20.62 12.40 -5.95
C GLU A 134 19.85 12.95 -7.15
N VAL A 135 18.61 12.51 -7.29
CA VAL A 135 17.70 13.12 -8.25
C VAL A 135 17.24 14.48 -7.70
N ILE A 136 17.71 15.55 -8.33
CA ILE A 136 17.28 16.91 -8.00
C ILE A 136 16.03 17.23 -8.81
N ILE A 137 14.92 17.46 -8.12
CA ILE A 137 13.69 17.94 -8.74
C ILE A 137 13.66 19.47 -8.70
N SER A 138 13.53 20.09 -9.87
CA SER A 138 13.44 21.55 -9.92
C SER A 138 12.12 22.06 -9.35
N PRO A 139 12.09 23.24 -8.70
CA PRO A 139 10.83 23.85 -8.22
C PRO A 139 9.75 23.96 -9.30
N HIS A 140 10.16 24.29 -10.53
CA HIS A 140 9.24 24.37 -11.67
C HIS A 140 8.56 23.02 -11.98
N LYS A 141 9.25 21.88 -11.84
CA LYS A 141 8.61 20.56 -12.00
C LYS A 141 7.57 20.30 -10.91
N VAL A 142 7.85 20.71 -9.67
CA VAL A 142 6.92 20.59 -8.54
C VAL A 142 5.66 21.43 -8.78
N GLU A 143 5.83 22.67 -9.21
CA GLU A 143 4.70 23.56 -9.56
C GLU A 143 3.88 23.01 -10.71
N ALA A 144 4.55 22.55 -11.78
CA ALA A 144 3.87 21.97 -12.95
C ALA A 144 3.05 20.71 -12.57
N PHE A 145 3.62 19.84 -11.73
CA PHE A 145 2.92 18.67 -11.20
C PHE A 145 1.70 19.07 -10.37
N TYR A 146 1.87 20.00 -9.44
CA TYR A 146 0.76 20.50 -8.63
C TYR A 146 -0.38 21.06 -9.49
N MET A 147 -0.06 21.89 -10.48
CA MET A 147 -1.06 22.46 -11.38
C MET A 147 -1.78 21.41 -12.23
N ALA A 148 -1.08 20.38 -12.66
CA ALA A 148 -1.66 19.28 -13.44
C ALA A 148 -2.55 18.35 -12.59
N HIS A 149 -2.29 18.24 -11.27
CA HIS A 149 -2.94 17.29 -10.36
C HIS A 149 -3.69 17.97 -9.20
N THR A 150 -4.16 19.20 -9.41
CA THR A 150 -4.85 19.98 -8.36
C THR A 150 -6.02 19.24 -7.73
N ASN A 151 -6.76 18.45 -8.51
CA ASN A 151 -7.91 17.69 -8.01
C ASN A 151 -7.51 16.62 -6.98
N ASP A 152 -6.28 16.08 -7.06
CA ASP A 152 -5.78 15.04 -6.16
C ASP A 152 -5.44 15.63 -4.77
N PHE A 153 -5.29 16.94 -4.69
CA PHE A 153 -4.98 17.68 -3.47
C PHE A 153 -6.20 18.36 -2.82
N LYS A 154 -7.38 18.07 -3.35
CA LYS A 154 -8.63 18.58 -2.77
C LYS A 154 -9.02 17.74 -1.57
N MET A 155 -9.04 18.39 -0.40
CA MET A 155 -9.64 17.82 0.80
C MET A 155 -11.17 17.92 0.70
N GLN A 156 -11.85 16.87 1.10
CA GLN A 156 -13.30 16.87 1.21
C GLN A 156 -13.75 17.54 2.53
N ASP A 157 -15.02 17.94 2.58
CA ASP A 157 -15.62 18.32 3.86
C ASP A 157 -15.65 17.10 4.79
N GLU A 158 -15.13 17.26 5.99
CA GLU A 158 -15.18 16.26 7.06
C GLU A 158 -15.93 16.81 8.26
N VAL A 159 -16.73 15.99 8.89
CA VAL A 159 -17.40 16.29 10.15
C VAL A 159 -16.96 15.30 11.22
N LYS A 160 -16.72 15.80 12.43
CA LYS A 160 -16.43 14.96 13.58
C LYS A 160 -17.71 14.67 14.31
N LEU A 161 -18.21 13.45 14.20
CA LEU A 161 -19.52 13.04 14.67
C LEU A 161 -19.44 12.12 15.88
N ARG A 162 -20.21 12.46 16.92
CA ARG A 162 -20.61 11.53 17.96
C ARG A 162 -22.06 11.15 17.73
N MET A 163 -22.45 9.90 17.99
CA MET A 163 -23.79 9.42 17.68
C MET A 163 -24.41 8.63 18.83
N ILE A 164 -25.70 8.83 19.02
CA ILE A 164 -26.58 7.92 19.76
C ILE A 164 -27.32 7.08 18.73
N VAL A 165 -27.13 5.76 18.79
CA VAL A 165 -27.70 4.82 17.82
C VAL A 165 -28.67 3.90 18.56
N LEU A 166 -29.91 3.88 18.12
CA LEU A 166 -31.00 3.05 18.65
C LEU A 166 -31.49 2.16 17.52
N THR A 167 -31.11 0.89 17.54
CA THR A 167 -31.44 -0.06 16.47
C THR A 167 -32.86 -0.62 16.62
N ASN A 168 -33.49 -0.97 15.47
CA ASN A 168 -34.75 -1.67 15.44
C ASN A 168 -34.55 -3.13 15.90
N THR A 169 -34.53 -3.38 17.21
CA THR A 169 -34.46 -4.75 17.73
C THR A 169 -35.87 -5.33 17.84
N PRO A 170 -36.16 -6.46 17.22
CA PRO A 170 -37.48 -7.12 17.32
C PRO A 170 -37.63 -7.77 18.70
N SER A 171 -37.94 -7.00 19.73
CA SER A 171 -38.30 -7.47 21.07
C SER A 171 -39.61 -6.85 21.48
N LEU A 172 -40.56 -7.68 21.93
CA LEU A 172 -41.85 -7.24 22.38
C LEU A 172 -41.83 -6.35 23.65
N GLU A 173 -40.70 -6.35 24.36
CA GLU A 173 -40.53 -5.59 25.63
C GLU A 173 -39.64 -4.34 25.46
N ALA A 174 -39.01 -4.13 24.29
CA ALA A 174 -38.14 -2.96 24.08
C ALA A 174 -38.99 -1.73 23.69
N PRO A 175 -38.72 -0.54 24.27
CA PRO A 175 -39.36 0.69 23.82
C PRO A 175 -39.08 0.94 22.35
N GLN A 176 -40.06 1.45 21.60
CA GLN A 176 -39.89 1.79 20.21
C GLN A 176 -38.74 2.76 20.05
N PRO A 177 -37.73 2.51 19.17
CA PRO A 177 -36.53 3.35 19.03
C PRO A 177 -36.85 4.83 18.87
N ARG A 178 -37.91 5.16 18.16
CA ARG A 178 -38.36 6.54 17.96
C ARG A 178 -38.79 7.22 19.24
N LYS A 179 -39.63 6.58 20.10
CA LYS A 179 -40.06 7.17 21.38
C LYS A 179 -38.87 7.39 22.29
N LEU A 180 -37.97 6.44 22.36
CA LEU A 180 -36.75 6.55 23.16
C LEU A 180 -35.85 7.67 22.64
N ALA A 181 -35.73 7.83 21.30
CA ALA A 181 -34.98 8.94 20.70
C ALA A 181 -35.60 10.30 21.02
N GLU A 182 -36.95 10.41 21.01
CA GLU A 182 -37.67 11.66 21.42
C GLU A 182 -37.46 12.00 22.89
N GLU A 183 -37.45 11.01 23.79
CA GLU A 183 -37.13 11.18 25.20
C GLU A 183 -35.68 11.64 25.44
N ILE A 184 -34.75 11.07 24.70
CA ILE A 184 -33.31 11.46 24.74
C ILE A 184 -33.17 12.89 24.23
N LEU A 185 -33.83 13.25 23.16
CA LEU A 185 -33.83 14.60 22.61
C LEU A 185 -34.40 15.63 23.61
N ALA A 186 -35.48 15.27 24.33
CA ALA A 186 -36.03 16.13 25.41
C ALA A 186 -34.99 16.38 26.52
N LYS A 187 -34.27 15.34 26.97
CA LYS A 187 -33.22 15.47 27.97
C LYS A 187 -32.01 16.32 27.47
N LEU A 188 -31.68 16.24 26.17
CA LEU A 188 -30.67 17.12 25.58
C LEU A 188 -31.12 18.59 25.61
N LYS A 189 -32.39 18.87 25.32
CA LYS A 189 -32.98 20.21 25.41
C LYS A 189 -33.06 20.76 26.84
N GLU A 190 -33.16 19.89 27.84
CA GLU A 190 -33.07 20.21 29.24
C GLU A 190 -31.64 20.46 29.75
N GLY A 191 -30.62 20.26 28.88
CA GLY A 191 -29.22 20.55 29.19
C GLY A 191 -28.40 19.33 29.65
N THR A 192 -28.92 18.10 29.52
CA THR A 192 -28.13 16.91 29.81
C THR A 192 -27.04 16.74 28.74
N GLU A 193 -25.82 16.42 29.17
CA GLU A 193 -24.69 16.29 28.28
C GLU A 193 -24.87 15.13 27.32
N PHE A 194 -24.59 15.34 26.00
CA PHE A 194 -24.70 14.34 24.95
C PHE A 194 -23.90 13.08 25.24
N GLY A 195 -22.68 13.23 25.77
CA GLY A 195 -21.79 12.10 26.10
C GLY A 195 -22.38 11.18 27.16
N GLN A 196 -23.06 11.72 28.18
CA GLN A 196 -23.71 10.93 29.22
C GLN A 196 -24.89 10.13 28.66
N LEU A 197 -25.70 10.74 27.82
CA LEU A 197 -26.83 10.06 27.16
C LEU A 197 -26.33 9.02 26.17
N ALA A 198 -25.28 9.32 25.40
CA ALA A 198 -24.66 8.36 24.49
C ALA A 198 -24.12 7.13 25.23
N ALA A 199 -23.46 7.31 26.38
CA ALA A 199 -22.95 6.22 27.19
C ALA A 199 -24.05 5.28 27.72
N VAL A 200 -25.22 5.86 28.07
CA VAL A 200 -26.33 5.09 28.62
C VAL A 200 -27.20 4.42 27.54
N TYR A 201 -27.52 5.15 26.49
CA TYR A 201 -28.57 4.75 25.55
C TYR A 201 -28.06 4.23 24.20
N SER A 202 -26.84 4.61 23.76
CA SER A 202 -26.36 4.18 22.46
C SER A 202 -25.99 2.69 22.43
N GLN A 203 -26.54 1.96 21.48
CA GLN A 203 -26.29 0.53 21.30
C GLN A 203 -24.99 0.23 20.55
N VAL A 204 -24.36 1.23 19.96
CA VAL A 204 -23.07 1.09 19.25
C VAL A 204 -21.94 1.70 20.08
N PRO A 205 -21.09 0.86 20.74
CA PRO A 205 -20.07 1.33 21.67
C PRO A 205 -19.04 2.29 21.09
N GLN A 206 -18.59 2.01 19.86
CA GLN A 206 -17.48 2.74 19.22
C GLN A 206 -17.76 4.23 18.99
N ARG A 207 -19.02 4.64 18.91
CA ARG A 207 -19.42 6.03 18.62
C ARG A 207 -19.93 6.80 19.85
N ARG A 208 -19.81 6.20 21.05
CA ARG A 208 -20.25 6.81 22.32
C ARG A 208 -19.23 7.79 22.91
N GLU A 209 -17.95 7.38 22.91
CA GLU A 209 -16.91 8.04 23.75
C GLU A 209 -16.23 9.19 23.03
N LYS A 210 -15.94 9.05 21.74
CA LYS A 210 -15.28 10.10 20.94
C LYS A 210 -15.93 10.21 19.57
N GLY A 211 -16.00 11.44 19.07
CA GLY A 211 -16.40 11.69 17.70
C GLY A 211 -15.35 11.19 16.71
N GLU A 212 -15.80 10.60 15.62
CA GLU A 212 -14.96 10.15 14.50
C GLU A 212 -15.11 11.11 13.34
N TRP A 213 -13.97 11.42 12.68
CA TRP A 213 -13.97 12.18 11.45
C TRP A 213 -14.56 11.33 10.32
N SER A 214 -15.49 11.90 9.59
CA SER A 214 -16.19 11.22 8.50
C SER A 214 -16.42 12.18 7.33
N GLU A 215 -16.07 11.72 6.16
CA GLU A 215 -16.41 12.38 4.90
C GLU A 215 -17.89 12.16 4.56
N ARG A 216 -18.47 13.07 3.78
CA ARG A 216 -19.86 12.97 3.33
C ARG A 216 -20.15 11.65 2.61
N ALA A 217 -19.23 11.17 1.79
CA ALA A 217 -19.38 9.95 0.99
C ALA A 217 -19.44 8.65 1.81
N ILE A 218 -18.87 8.66 3.02
CA ILE A 218 -18.82 7.48 3.91
C ILE A 218 -20.09 7.36 4.76
N LEU A 219 -20.75 8.50 5.00
CA LEU A 219 -21.95 8.54 5.81
C LEU A 219 -23.19 8.12 5.01
N ARG A 220 -24.16 7.51 5.69
CA ARG A 220 -25.49 7.33 5.10
C ARG A 220 -26.08 8.68 4.74
N LYS A 221 -26.85 8.71 3.65
CA LYS A 221 -27.39 9.95 3.09
C LYS A 221 -28.17 10.77 4.12
N GLU A 222 -29.03 10.12 4.92
CA GLU A 222 -29.85 10.77 5.95
C GLU A 222 -28.99 11.41 7.05
N ILE A 223 -27.94 10.71 7.47
CA ILE A 223 -26.99 11.19 8.48
C ILE A 223 -26.15 12.32 7.90
N ALA A 224 -25.63 12.15 6.68
CA ALA A 224 -24.84 13.16 6.00
C ALA A 224 -25.64 14.47 5.78
N ASP A 225 -26.89 14.35 5.32
CA ASP A 225 -27.73 15.52 5.05
C ASP A 225 -28.11 16.30 6.35
N ALA A 226 -28.14 15.62 7.50
CA ALA A 226 -28.31 16.27 8.79
C ALA A 226 -26.98 16.85 9.28
N ALA A 227 -25.90 16.08 9.27
CA ALA A 227 -24.60 16.46 9.84
C ALA A 227 -24.01 17.71 9.19
N PHE A 228 -24.06 17.79 7.86
CA PHE A 228 -23.48 18.92 7.11
C PHE A 228 -24.35 20.19 7.08
N LYS A 229 -25.51 20.18 7.76
CA LYS A 229 -26.33 21.38 8.03
C LYS A 229 -26.10 21.98 9.40
N LEU A 230 -25.53 21.19 10.31
CA LEU A 230 -25.26 21.58 11.69
C LEU A 230 -23.92 22.30 11.80
N LYS A 231 -23.78 23.12 12.83
CA LYS A 231 -22.52 23.76 13.22
C LYS A 231 -21.81 22.90 14.28
N ALA A 232 -20.53 23.17 14.49
CA ALA A 232 -19.80 22.57 15.59
C ALA A 232 -20.49 22.90 16.94
N GLY A 233 -20.66 21.87 17.74
CA GLY A 233 -21.39 21.93 19.04
C GLY A 233 -22.91 21.72 18.92
N GLU A 234 -23.49 21.65 17.75
CA GLU A 234 -24.91 21.39 17.54
C GLU A 234 -25.23 19.91 17.43
N TYR A 235 -26.42 19.51 17.90
CA TYR A 235 -26.96 18.16 17.70
C TYR A 235 -28.18 18.15 16.81
N SER A 236 -28.48 17.03 16.18
CA SER A 236 -29.61 16.88 15.28
C SER A 236 -30.93 16.61 16.02
N ASP A 237 -32.03 16.79 15.33
CA ASP A 237 -33.27 16.09 15.64
C ASP A 237 -33.13 14.57 15.42
N VAL A 238 -34.19 13.81 15.73
CA VAL A 238 -34.21 12.36 15.52
C VAL A 238 -34.14 12.07 14.00
N ILE A 239 -33.13 11.33 13.58
CA ILE A 239 -32.96 10.87 12.20
C ILE A 239 -33.44 9.42 12.15
N GLU A 240 -34.48 9.17 11.36
CA GLU A 240 -35.02 7.83 11.15
C GLU A 240 -34.36 7.20 9.92
N THR A 241 -33.95 5.94 10.07
CA THR A 241 -33.41 5.11 8.99
C THR A 241 -34.08 3.73 9.01
N SER A 242 -33.84 2.91 8.02
CA SER A 242 -34.42 1.54 7.94
C SER A 242 -34.00 0.64 9.10
N ASP A 243 -32.88 0.89 9.75
CA ASP A 243 -32.28 0.05 10.80
C ASP A 243 -32.41 0.65 12.20
N GLY A 244 -32.93 1.89 12.34
CA GLY A 244 -33.13 2.50 13.63
C GLY A 244 -33.21 4.02 13.62
N CYS A 245 -33.09 4.60 14.80
CA CYS A 245 -33.08 6.04 15.02
C CYS A 245 -31.69 6.51 15.46
N TYR A 246 -31.31 7.68 14.97
CA TYR A 246 -30.01 8.29 15.25
C TYR A 246 -30.21 9.72 15.77
N ILE A 247 -29.39 10.10 16.75
CA ILE A 247 -29.18 11.50 17.13
C ILE A 247 -27.69 11.74 17.00
N ILE A 248 -27.27 12.76 16.28
CA ILE A 248 -25.86 13.06 16.04
C ILE A 248 -25.49 14.38 16.70
N LEU A 249 -24.27 14.44 17.20
CA LEU A 249 -23.61 15.68 17.65
C LEU A 249 -22.42 15.94 16.73
N VAL A 250 -22.37 17.13 16.15
CA VAL A 250 -21.21 17.61 15.40
C VAL A 250 -20.22 18.22 16.40
N GLU A 251 -19.11 17.53 16.69
CA GLU A 251 -18.08 18.05 17.60
C GLU A 251 -17.21 19.10 16.91
N ASP A 252 -16.88 18.88 15.61
CA ASP A 252 -16.01 19.77 14.84
C ASP A 252 -16.27 19.60 13.34
N ILE A 253 -15.86 20.57 12.52
CA ILE A 253 -16.03 20.59 11.06
C ILE A 253 -14.74 21.03 10.40
N LYS A 254 -14.27 20.27 9.43
CA LYS A 254 -13.23 20.68 8.50
C LYS A 254 -13.86 20.95 7.15
N SER A 255 -13.80 22.18 6.71
CA SER A 255 -14.30 22.57 5.39
C SER A 255 -13.36 22.10 4.29
N SER A 256 -13.92 21.69 3.16
CA SER A 256 -13.16 21.36 1.97
C SER A 256 -12.25 22.53 1.58
N HIS A 257 -11.03 22.21 1.29
CA HIS A 257 -10.06 23.17 0.80
C HIS A 257 -9.06 22.48 -0.13
N MET A 258 -8.43 23.28 -0.96
CA MET A 258 -7.31 22.83 -1.76
C MET A 258 -6.04 22.93 -0.90
N LYS A 259 -5.35 21.82 -0.68
CA LYS A 259 -4.03 21.88 -0.03
C LYS A 259 -3.12 22.78 -0.86
N SER A 260 -2.47 23.71 -0.21
CA SER A 260 -1.49 24.58 -0.86
C SER A 260 -0.28 23.81 -1.37
N LEU A 261 0.43 24.35 -2.35
CA LEU A 261 1.68 23.77 -2.82
C LEU A 261 2.70 23.56 -1.67
N GLY A 262 2.71 24.44 -0.68
CA GLY A 262 3.60 24.32 0.48
C GLY A 262 3.29 23.08 1.33
N GLU A 263 2.00 22.74 1.51
CA GLU A 263 1.58 21.58 2.30
C GLU A 263 1.87 20.24 1.61
N VAL A 264 1.91 20.20 0.28
CA VAL A 264 2.10 18.96 -0.49
C VAL A 264 3.44 18.87 -1.20
N ARG A 265 4.31 19.85 -1.03
CA ARG A 265 5.59 19.93 -1.70
C ARG A 265 6.44 18.68 -1.54
N ASP A 266 6.65 18.25 -0.30
CA ASP A 266 7.48 17.08 0.02
C ASP A 266 6.89 15.78 -0.57
N GLN A 267 5.56 15.67 -0.57
CA GLN A 267 4.85 14.56 -1.19
C GLN A 267 5.08 14.54 -2.71
N ILE A 268 4.94 15.70 -3.36
CA ILE A 268 5.17 15.83 -4.81
C ILE A 268 6.63 15.56 -5.16
N GLU A 269 7.57 16.12 -4.42
CA GLU A 269 9.01 15.87 -4.64
C GLU A 269 9.36 14.39 -4.47
N GLY A 270 8.77 13.71 -3.48
CA GLY A 270 8.91 12.27 -3.30
C GLY A 270 8.41 11.48 -4.51
N THR A 271 7.21 11.79 -4.99
CA THR A 271 6.62 11.15 -6.19
C THR A 271 7.49 11.37 -7.42
N LEU A 272 7.87 12.62 -7.70
CA LEU A 272 8.69 12.96 -8.85
C LEU A 272 10.11 12.34 -8.78
N LYS A 273 10.69 12.17 -7.59
CA LYS A 273 11.96 11.47 -7.41
C LYS A 273 11.82 9.99 -7.77
N LEU A 274 10.76 9.33 -7.33
CA LEU A 274 10.50 7.92 -7.66
C LEU A 274 10.28 7.73 -9.17
N GLU A 275 9.51 8.60 -9.81
CA GLU A 275 9.29 8.57 -11.26
C GLU A 275 10.60 8.76 -12.04
N GLU A 276 11.41 9.73 -11.64
CA GLU A 276 12.69 10.01 -12.30
C GLU A 276 13.70 8.86 -12.10
N HIS A 277 13.72 8.26 -10.90
CA HIS A 277 14.49 7.05 -10.63
C HIS A 277 14.10 5.91 -11.55
N ALA A 278 12.81 5.59 -11.64
CA ALA A 278 12.30 4.55 -12.53
C ALA A 278 12.62 4.84 -14.00
N ARG A 279 12.54 6.11 -14.42
CA ARG A 279 12.91 6.53 -15.78
C ARG A 279 14.40 6.30 -16.08
N LEU A 280 15.27 6.68 -15.15
CA LEU A 280 16.73 6.52 -15.30
C LEU A 280 17.12 5.04 -15.31
N GLU A 281 16.52 4.24 -14.44
CA GLU A 281 16.72 2.79 -14.38
C GLU A 281 16.32 2.14 -15.71
N LYS A 282 15.13 2.44 -16.21
CA LYS A 282 14.66 1.94 -17.50
C LYS A 282 15.59 2.32 -18.65
N GLN A 283 16.12 3.55 -18.65
CA GLN A 283 17.09 4.00 -19.66
C GLN A 283 18.42 3.26 -19.56
N TRP A 284 18.89 3.01 -18.32
CA TRP A 284 20.11 2.25 -18.11
C TRP A 284 19.95 0.80 -18.57
N LEU A 285 18.89 0.11 -18.17
CA LEU A 285 18.57 -1.27 -18.58
C LEU A 285 18.44 -1.38 -20.11
N ALA A 286 17.77 -0.41 -20.75
CA ALA A 286 17.70 -0.35 -22.21
C ALA A 286 19.07 -0.22 -22.90
N LYS A 287 20.04 0.49 -22.28
CA LYS A 287 21.42 0.54 -22.77
C LYS A 287 22.13 -0.81 -22.58
N LEU A 288 21.92 -1.49 -21.45
CA LEU A 288 22.49 -2.83 -21.22
C LEU A 288 21.94 -3.82 -22.25
N LYS A 289 20.63 -3.83 -22.47
CA LYS A 289 19.97 -4.70 -23.45
C LYS A 289 20.50 -4.52 -24.88
N LYS A 290 20.88 -3.29 -25.26
CA LYS A 290 21.50 -3.00 -26.56
C LYS A 290 22.97 -3.46 -26.70
N LYS A 291 23.69 -3.59 -25.59
CA LYS A 291 25.11 -4.01 -25.59
C LYS A 291 25.28 -5.52 -25.50
N THR A 292 24.29 -6.21 -24.95
CA THR A 292 24.35 -7.64 -24.59
C THR A 292 23.56 -8.44 -25.62
N PHE A 293 24.03 -9.62 -25.97
CA PHE A 293 23.25 -10.53 -26.81
C PHE A 293 22.06 -11.08 -26.06
N VAL A 294 20.86 -10.80 -26.57
CA VAL A 294 19.59 -11.30 -26.00
C VAL A 294 18.78 -11.99 -27.08
N ARG A 295 18.35 -13.22 -26.83
CA ARG A 295 17.51 -14.01 -27.74
C ARG A 295 16.32 -14.60 -26.99
N TYR A 296 15.13 -14.36 -27.48
CA TYR A 296 13.86 -14.92 -26.99
C TYR A 296 13.52 -16.20 -27.76
N PHE A 297 12.82 -17.14 -27.10
CA PHE A 297 12.39 -18.43 -27.65
C PHE A 297 10.89 -18.67 -27.47
#